data_01b92bfe9970c808be9d874e8e0995b2
#
_entry.id   01b92bfe9970c808be9d874e8e0995b2
#
_cell.length_a   1.000
_cell.length_b   1.000
_cell.length_c   1.000
_cell.angle_alpha   90.00
_cell.angle_beta   90.00
_cell.angle_gamma   90.00
#
_symmetry.space_group_name_H-M   'P 1'
#
loop_
_entity.id
_entity.type
_entity.pdbx_description
1 polymer ?
#
loop_
_entity_poly.entity_id
_entity_poly.type
_entity_poly.pdbx_seq_one_letter_code
_entity_poly.pdbx_strand_id
1 'polypeptide(L)'
;MRLTFVGGGDFSPTWSTSLRATLGVSRSQLRGPLNEVLSLSYEAQNFTIAEHEGTSYLLIPGASWAWSRSDNTARPFQGLRVQVEISGGLDELLSTTSYLQMILSGKLIQGMGSRLRLLSRARIGRTYYADFDQLPPTLRFVTGGDRTVRGYSYESLGPRDAEGRLIGGDVLVEASAEADYALVGRWTLAIFFDAGNGLDSLADLSLARGAGAGVRWLTPVGPIRLDIAYGFDAPSEDIRIHLTFGPDI
;
A
#
# COMPACT_ATOMS: atom_id res chain seq x y z
N MET A 1 11.00 14.74 18.32
CA MET A 1 9.82 15.45 17.79
C MET A 1 10.20 16.03 16.46
N ARG A 2 9.51 15.62 15.40
CA ARG A 2 9.76 16.09 14.04
C ARG A 2 8.50 16.85 13.57
N LEU A 3 8.65 18.13 13.22
CA LEU A 3 7.60 18.88 12.54
C LEU A 3 7.73 18.60 11.04
N THR A 4 6.68 18.10 10.41
CA THR A 4 6.67 17.85 8.98
C THR A 4 5.66 18.81 8.35
N PHE A 5 6.16 19.68 7.49
CA PHE A 5 5.34 20.51 6.60
C PHE A 5 5.26 19.76 5.27
N VAL A 6 4.07 19.37 4.85
CA VAL A 6 3.84 18.88 3.48
C VAL A 6 3.06 19.96 2.78
N GLY A 7 3.73 20.68 1.88
CA GLY A 7 3.08 21.67 1.01
C GLY A 7 2.12 20.97 0.04
N GLY A 8 1.03 21.66 -0.34
CA GLY A 8 0.06 21.15 -1.29
C GLY A 8 0.71 20.85 -2.65
N GLY A 9 0.35 19.74 -3.23
CA GLY A 9 0.66 19.34 -4.59
C GLY A 9 -0.58 18.69 -5.20
N ASP A 10 -0.75 18.83 -6.52
CA ASP A 10 -1.70 18.02 -7.26
C ASP A 10 -1.26 16.57 -7.18
N PHE A 11 -1.89 15.80 -6.32
CA PHE A 11 -1.76 14.36 -6.30
C PHE A 11 -3.02 13.82 -6.98
N SER A 12 -2.91 13.58 -8.28
CA SER A 12 -4.00 12.96 -9.05
C SER A 12 -3.69 11.47 -9.19
N PRO A 13 -4.24 10.61 -8.32
CA PRO A 13 -4.39 9.20 -8.68
C PRO A 13 -5.15 9.10 -9.99
N THR A 14 -4.99 8.04 -10.73
CA THR A 14 -5.66 7.85 -12.03
C THR A 14 -7.20 7.85 -11.95
N TRP A 15 -7.76 7.82 -10.74
CA TRP A 15 -9.18 7.68 -10.43
C TRP A 15 -9.79 8.88 -9.66
N SER A 16 -8.98 9.80 -9.17
CA SER A 16 -9.47 11.01 -8.50
C SER A 16 -8.53 12.18 -8.74
N THR A 17 -9.05 13.40 -8.69
CA THR A 17 -8.22 14.61 -8.64
C THR A 17 -8.31 15.20 -7.25
N SER A 18 -7.18 15.56 -6.65
CA SER A 18 -7.21 16.17 -5.33
C SER A 18 -6.09 17.18 -5.12
N LEU A 19 -6.44 18.29 -4.46
CA LEU A 19 -5.49 19.25 -3.90
C LEU A 19 -5.51 19.08 -2.39
N ARG A 20 -4.36 18.74 -1.80
CA ARG A 20 -4.23 18.45 -0.38
C ARG A 20 -3.16 19.28 0.28
N ALA A 21 -3.49 19.85 1.43
CA ALA A 21 -2.55 20.49 2.35
C ALA A 21 -2.57 19.78 3.70
N THR A 22 -1.39 19.44 4.22
CA THR A 22 -1.27 18.74 5.51
C THR A 22 -0.27 19.45 6.41
N LEU A 23 -0.67 19.70 7.65
CA LEU A 23 0.19 20.18 8.73
C LEU A 23 0.18 19.15 9.84
N GLY A 24 1.36 18.67 10.28
CA GLY A 24 1.39 17.63 11.28
C GLY A 24 2.62 17.63 12.15
N VAL A 25 2.49 16.96 13.29
CA VAL A 25 3.56 16.67 14.23
C VAL A 25 3.61 15.19 14.49
N SER A 26 4.80 14.61 14.54
CA SER A 26 4.99 13.21 14.87
C SER A 26 6.13 12.99 15.86
N ARG A 27 6.00 11.93 16.67
CA ARG A 27 7.02 11.41 17.54
C ARG A 27 7.32 9.97 17.11
N SER A 28 8.56 9.70 16.74
CA SER A 28 9.05 8.34 16.49
C SER A 28 9.94 7.89 17.64
N GLN A 29 9.75 6.65 18.08
CA GLN A 29 10.57 6.03 19.11
C GLN A 29 10.91 4.59 18.71
N LEU A 30 12.20 4.31 18.60
CA LEU A 30 12.72 2.98 18.35
C LEU A 30 13.02 2.27 19.69
N ARG A 31 12.44 1.08 19.90
CA ARG A 31 12.65 0.23 21.08
C ARG A 31 13.06 -1.17 20.61
N GLY A 32 14.36 -1.39 20.44
CA GLY A 32 14.86 -2.63 19.84
C GLY A 32 14.29 -2.82 18.41
N PRO A 33 13.61 -3.91 18.11
CA PRO A 33 13.03 -4.16 16.78
C PRO A 33 11.70 -3.41 16.53
N LEU A 34 11.13 -2.78 17.55
CA LEU A 34 9.85 -2.07 17.48
C LEU A 34 10.07 -0.59 17.22
N ASN A 35 9.52 -0.08 16.14
CA ASN A 35 9.38 1.35 15.86
C ASN A 35 7.95 1.79 16.12
N GLU A 36 7.76 2.70 17.05
CA GLU A 36 6.49 3.36 17.35
C GLU A 36 6.49 4.75 16.76
N VAL A 37 5.42 5.11 16.05
CA VAL A 37 5.17 6.46 15.57
C VAL A 37 3.79 6.90 16.04
N LEU A 38 3.76 8.01 16.79
CA LEU A 38 2.52 8.71 17.15
C LEU A 38 2.48 10.00 16.36
N SER A 39 1.35 10.32 15.78
CA SER A 39 1.17 11.51 14.94
C SER A 39 -0.14 12.21 15.24
N LEU A 40 -0.13 13.52 15.00
CA LEU A 40 -1.31 14.34 14.93
C LEU A 40 -1.14 15.26 13.73
N SER A 41 -2.07 15.20 12.79
CA SER A 41 -2.06 16.05 11.60
C SER A 41 -3.42 16.68 11.37
N TYR A 42 -3.40 17.85 10.76
CA TYR A 42 -4.57 18.50 10.21
C TYR A 42 -4.44 18.52 8.69
N GLU A 43 -5.44 18.01 8.02
CA GLU A 43 -5.47 17.87 6.58
C GLU A 43 -6.67 18.65 6.01
N ALA A 44 -6.42 19.44 4.98
CA ALA A 44 -7.44 20.07 4.16
C ALA A 44 -7.29 19.52 2.74
N GLN A 45 -8.37 18.98 2.18
CA GLN A 45 -8.35 18.37 0.86
C GLN A 45 -9.61 18.75 0.08
N ASN A 46 -9.41 19.29 -1.13
CA ASN A 46 -10.45 19.37 -2.15
C ASN A 46 -10.26 18.19 -3.09
N PHE A 47 -11.31 17.47 -3.41
CA PHE A 47 -11.20 16.28 -4.25
C PHE A 47 -12.40 16.13 -5.19
N THR A 48 -12.16 15.42 -6.29
CA THR A 48 -13.19 14.96 -7.21
C THR A 48 -12.98 13.47 -7.42
N ILE A 49 -13.99 12.66 -7.11
CA ILE A 49 -14.04 11.21 -7.35
C ILE A 49 -15.21 10.95 -8.29
N ALA A 50 -14.95 10.40 -9.48
CA ALA A 50 -15.95 10.26 -10.53
C ALA A 50 -16.58 11.63 -10.86
N GLU A 51 -17.84 11.88 -10.47
CA GLU A 51 -18.54 13.17 -10.63
C GLU A 51 -18.79 13.87 -9.29
N HIS A 52 -18.37 13.27 -8.19
CA HIS A 52 -18.57 13.83 -6.86
C HIS A 52 -17.42 14.75 -6.47
N GLU A 53 -17.72 16.03 -6.28
CA GLU A 53 -16.79 17.02 -5.73
C GLU A 53 -17.00 17.14 -4.23
N GLY A 54 -15.90 17.14 -3.48
CA GLY A 54 -15.93 17.24 -2.03
C GLY A 54 -14.78 18.08 -1.48
N THR A 55 -15.05 18.64 -0.29
CA THR A 55 -14.02 19.30 0.52
C THR A 55 -14.00 18.63 1.87
N SER A 56 -12.83 18.17 2.29
CA SER A 56 -12.63 17.52 3.58
C SER A 56 -11.60 18.27 4.42
N TYR A 57 -11.94 18.44 5.68
CA TYR A 57 -11.04 18.90 6.73
C TYR A 57 -10.96 17.81 7.78
N LEU A 58 -9.77 17.34 8.13
CA LEU A 58 -9.60 16.24 9.07
C LEU A 58 -8.52 16.55 10.09
N LEU A 59 -8.86 16.43 11.36
CA LEU A 59 -7.90 16.31 12.44
C LEU A 59 -7.63 14.82 12.67
N ILE A 60 -6.41 14.39 12.36
CA ILE A 60 -6.03 12.97 12.26
C ILE A 60 -5.03 12.61 13.36
N PRO A 61 -5.46 12.14 14.53
CA PRO A 61 -4.61 11.38 15.42
C PRO A 61 -4.28 10.03 14.75
N GLY A 62 -3.01 9.65 14.83
CA GLY A 62 -2.52 8.42 14.23
C GLY A 62 -1.48 7.72 15.09
N ALA A 63 -1.44 6.42 15.04
CA ALA A 63 -0.44 5.58 15.66
C ALA A 63 -0.01 4.45 14.71
N SER A 64 1.28 4.19 14.65
CA SER A 64 1.84 3.08 13.89
C SER A 64 2.89 2.36 14.72
N TRP A 65 2.81 1.04 14.73
CA TRP A 65 3.78 0.15 15.36
C TRP A 65 4.32 -0.81 14.31
N ALA A 66 5.61 -0.70 14.02
CA ALA A 66 6.30 -1.59 13.09
C ALA A 66 7.35 -2.39 13.86
N TRP A 67 7.15 -3.69 13.93
CA TRP A 67 8.14 -4.63 14.41
C TRP A 67 8.87 -5.23 13.21
N SER A 68 10.22 -5.13 13.21
CA SER A 68 11.05 -5.61 12.10
C SER A 68 12.30 -6.29 12.62
N ARG A 69 12.58 -7.47 12.09
CA ARG A 69 13.82 -8.22 12.36
C ARG A 69 14.30 -8.87 11.07
N SER A 70 15.55 -8.65 10.72
CA SER A 70 16.18 -9.25 9.55
C SER A 70 17.67 -9.50 9.81
N ASP A 71 18.24 -10.46 9.09
CA ASP A 71 19.67 -10.78 9.12
C ASP A 71 20.52 -9.81 8.29
N ASN A 72 19.90 -9.11 7.34
CA ASN A 72 20.55 -8.12 6.49
C ASN A 72 19.57 -7.01 6.09
N THR A 73 20.05 -5.78 5.98
CA THR A 73 19.20 -4.62 5.66
C THR A 73 18.91 -4.48 4.17
N ALA A 74 19.91 -4.72 3.31
CA ALA A 74 19.77 -4.50 1.86
C ALA A 74 19.09 -5.68 1.15
N ARG A 75 19.47 -6.91 1.53
CA ARG A 75 18.92 -8.15 1.00
C ARG A 75 18.87 -9.20 2.08
N PRO A 76 17.82 -9.21 2.91
CA PRO A 76 17.67 -10.22 3.95
C PRO A 76 17.50 -11.61 3.32
N PHE A 77 18.13 -12.60 3.95
CA PHE A 77 17.90 -14.01 3.68
C PHE A 77 16.83 -14.57 4.62
N GLN A 78 16.75 -14.00 5.83
CA GLN A 78 15.67 -14.22 6.78
C GLN A 78 15.19 -12.88 7.33
N GLY A 79 13.89 -12.68 7.34
CA GLY A 79 13.32 -11.45 7.87
C GLY A 79 11.82 -11.55 8.10
N LEU A 80 11.35 -10.81 9.09
CA LEU A 80 9.95 -10.62 9.38
C LEU A 80 9.69 -9.16 9.73
N ARG A 81 8.68 -8.58 9.12
CA ARG A 81 8.13 -7.28 9.47
C ARG A 81 6.63 -7.41 9.64
N VAL A 82 6.12 -6.87 10.73
CA VAL A 82 4.68 -6.70 10.97
C VAL A 82 4.44 -5.25 11.34
N GLN A 83 3.45 -4.63 10.74
CA GLN A 83 3.09 -3.24 11.00
C GLN A 83 1.59 -3.11 11.18
N VAL A 84 1.20 -2.40 12.23
CA VAL A 84 -0.18 -1.99 12.51
C VAL A 84 -0.22 -0.47 12.43
N GLU A 85 -1.20 0.04 11.71
CA GLU A 85 -1.47 1.48 11.59
C GLU A 85 -2.92 1.72 11.97
N ILE A 86 -3.15 2.73 12.80
CA ILE A 86 -4.49 3.16 13.23
C ILE A 86 -4.53 4.67 13.11
N SER A 87 -5.56 5.19 12.45
CA SER A 87 -5.85 6.62 12.38
C SER A 87 -7.35 6.85 12.45
N GLY A 88 -7.75 8.03 12.89
CA GLY A 88 -9.15 8.35 12.99
C GLY A 88 -9.39 9.86 13.01
N GLY A 89 -10.66 10.25 12.91
CA GLY A 89 -11.13 11.62 13.04
C GLY A 89 -12.55 11.63 13.57
N LEU A 90 -12.93 12.68 14.25
CA LEU A 90 -14.27 12.90 14.76
C LEU A 90 -14.81 14.22 14.21
N ASP A 91 -16.02 14.20 13.65
CA ASP A 91 -16.70 15.38 13.10
C ASP A 91 -16.91 16.48 14.15
N GLU A 92 -17.08 16.09 15.40
CA GLU A 92 -17.16 17.01 16.53
C GLU A 92 -15.82 17.71 16.85
N LEU A 93 -14.68 17.22 16.32
CA LEU A 93 -13.34 17.67 16.61
C LEU A 93 -12.59 18.14 15.34
N LEU A 94 -13.03 19.25 14.73
CA LEU A 94 -12.37 19.89 13.56
C LEU A 94 -12.25 18.96 12.33
N SER A 95 -13.13 17.98 12.20
CA SER A 95 -13.21 17.09 11.05
C SER A 95 -14.58 17.21 10.38
N THR A 96 -14.64 17.04 9.05
CA THR A 96 -15.90 17.04 8.29
C THR A 96 -16.65 15.72 8.39
N THR A 97 -15.98 14.64 8.76
CA THR A 97 -16.58 13.32 8.93
C THR A 97 -15.86 12.53 10.01
N SER A 98 -16.62 11.66 10.69
CA SER A 98 -16.04 10.70 11.64
C SER A 98 -15.59 9.45 10.91
N TYR A 99 -14.36 9.00 11.19
CA TYR A 99 -13.84 7.76 10.65
C TYR A 99 -12.83 7.09 11.59
N LEU A 100 -12.63 5.79 11.39
CA LEU A 100 -11.57 5.00 11.99
C LEU A 100 -10.98 4.09 10.92
N GLN A 101 -9.69 4.25 10.62
CA GLN A 101 -8.98 3.39 9.68
C GLN A 101 -7.96 2.54 10.42
N MET A 102 -7.93 1.26 10.08
CA MET A 102 -6.97 0.29 10.58
C MET A 102 -6.32 -0.44 9.42
N ILE A 103 -4.99 -0.56 9.44
CA ILE A 103 -4.23 -1.31 8.44
C ILE A 103 -3.25 -2.22 9.16
N LEU A 104 -3.28 -3.50 8.81
CA LEU A 104 -2.30 -4.49 9.21
C LEU A 104 -1.51 -4.92 7.97
N SER A 105 -0.19 -4.87 8.05
CA SER A 105 0.68 -5.37 7.00
C SER A 105 1.75 -6.30 7.56
N GLY A 106 2.08 -7.33 6.79
CA GLY A 106 3.09 -8.30 7.14
C GLY A 106 3.98 -8.62 5.95
N LYS A 107 5.27 -8.87 6.21
CA LYS A 107 6.23 -9.36 5.23
C LYS A 107 7.13 -10.39 5.88
N LEU A 108 7.21 -11.56 5.27
CA LEU A 108 8.06 -12.67 5.69
C LEU A 108 9.04 -13.00 4.57
N ILE A 109 10.30 -13.13 4.91
CA ILE A 109 11.35 -13.62 4.01
C ILE A 109 11.98 -14.83 4.67
N GLN A 110 12.02 -15.92 3.93
CA GLN A 110 12.57 -17.19 4.40
C GLN A 110 13.52 -17.78 3.37
N GLY A 111 14.80 -17.87 3.72
CA GLY A 111 15.82 -18.53 2.93
C GLY A 111 15.74 -20.04 3.05
N MET A 112 15.90 -20.72 1.93
CA MET A 112 15.95 -22.17 1.83
C MET A 112 17.24 -22.62 1.11
N GLY A 113 18.09 -23.37 1.80
CA GLY A 113 19.43 -23.69 1.32
C GLY A 113 20.28 -22.44 1.15
N SER A 114 21.10 -22.36 0.10
CA SER A 114 22.02 -21.23 -0.13
C SER A 114 21.57 -20.25 -1.23
N ARG A 115 20.55 -20.59 -2.02
CA ARG A 115 20.20 -19.85 -3.23
C ARG A 115 18.74 -19.47 -3.35
N LEU A 116 17.83 -20.17 -2.68
CA LEU A 116 16.41 -19.92 -2.75
C LEU A 116 15.94 -19.05 -1.58
N ARG A 117 15.13 -18.04 -1.87
CA ARG A 117 14.38 -17.27 -0.88
C ARG A 117 12.91 -17.28 -1.25
N LEU A 118 12.06 -17.44 -0.27
CA LEU A 118 10.62 -17.26 -0.37
C LEU A 118 10.27 -15.93 0.31
N LEU A 119 9.54 -15.09 -0.39
CA LEU A 119 9.04 -13.82 0.10
C LEU A 119 7.52 -13.87 0.08
N SER A 120 6.91 -13.57 1.22
CA SER A 120 5.47 -13.45 1.33
C SER A 120 5.13 -12.09 1.92
N ARG A 121 4.10 -11.45 1.42
CA ARG A 121 3.54 -10.21 1.98
C ARG A 121 2.02 -10.29 1.99
N ALA A 122 1.43 -9.66 2.99
CA ALA A 122 0.00 -9.48 3.07
C ALA A 122 -0.31 -8.10 3.66
N ARG A 123 -1.42 -7.51 3.23
CA ARG A 123 -1.93 -6.26 3.77
C ARG A 123 -3.44 -6.33 3.79
N ILE A 124 -4.02 -6.01 4.93
CA ILE A 124 -5.46 -5.89 5.12
C ILE A 124 -5.76 -4.54 5.76
N GLY A 125 -6.81 -3.90 5.31
CA GLY A 125 -7.25 -2.62 5.84
C GLY A 125 -8.76 -2.52 5.94
N ARG A 126 -9.23 -1.71 6.87
CA ARG A 126 -10.63 -1.35 7.01
C ARG A 126 -10.75 0.11 7.40
N THR A 127 -11.65 0.82 6.73
CA THR A 127 -12.09 2.17 7.10
C THR A 127 -13.56 2.09 7.55
N TYR A 128 -13.81 2.42 8.81
CA TYR A 128 -15.15 2.67 9.33
C TYR A 128 -15.43 4.16 9.20
N TYR A 129 -16.62 4.55 8.78
CA TYR A 129 -16.98 5.94 8.49
C TYR A 129 -18.44 6.21 8.81
N ALA A 130 -18.75 7.48 9.05
CA ALA A 130 -20.13 7.92 9.21
C ALA A 130 -20.84 8.16 7.86
N ASP A 131 -20.11 8.76 6.90
CA ASP A 131 -20.62 9.08 5.57
C ASP A 131 -19.54 8.82 4.52
N PHE A 132 -19.83 7.94 3.55
CA PHE A 132 -18.89 7.54 2.51
C PHE A 132 -18.62 8.68 1.50
N ASP A 133 -19.63 9.50 1.20
CA ASP A 133 -19.48 10.58 0.22
C ASP A 133 -18.55 11.69 0.72
N GLN A 134 -18.48 11.87 2.04
CA GLN A 134 -17.55 12.81 2.68
C GLN A 134 -16.15 12.22 2.91
N LEU A 135 -15.96 10.92 2.63
CA LEU A 135 -14.68 10.26 2.82
C LEU A 135 -13.74 10.62 1.66
N PRO A 136 -12.61 11.32 1.92
CA PRO A 136 -11.70 11.71 0.86
C PRO A 136 -10.99 10.48 0.24
N PRO A 137 -10.42 10.62 -0.98
CA PRO A 137 -9.71 9.53 -1.67
C PRO A 137 -8.61 8.88 -0.83
N THR A 138 -7.95 9.65 0.02
CA THR A 138 -6.85 9.19 0.88
C THR A 138 -7.26 8.14 1.92
N LEU A 139 -8.55 8.06 2.25
CA LEU A 139 -9.12 7.11 3.21
C LEU A 139 -9.86 5.97 2.55
N ARG A 140 -9.99 5.99 1.21
CA ARG A 140 -10.58 4.90 0.43
C ARG A 140 -9.48 3.96 -0.07
N PHE A 141 -9.77 2.67 -0.14
CA PHE A 141 -8.81 1.69 -0.60
C PHE A 141 -8.96 1.40 -2.09
N VAL A 142 -7.85 1.50 -2.77
CA VAL A 142 -7.60 1.01 -4.12
C VAL A 142 -6.25 0.31 -4.14
N THR A 143 -6.03 -0.57 -5.10
CA THR A 143 -4.76 -1.28 -5.25
C THR A 143 -4.42 -1.51 -6.72
N GLY A 144 -3.37 -2.28 -7.00
CA GLY A 144 -2.79 -2.49 -8.32
C GLY A 144 -1.47 -1.75 -8.49
N GLY A 145 -0.59 -2.32 -9.30
CA GLY A 145 0.73 -1.75 -9.64
C GLY A 145 1.92 -2.48 -9.03
N ASP A 146 3.07 -1.87 -9.16
CA ASP A 146 4.41 -2.46 -8.97
C ASP A 146 4.65 -3.07 -7.58
N ARG A 147 4.03 -2.51 -6.56
CA ARG A 147 4.25 -2.89 -5.15
C ARG A 147 3.08 -3.63 -4.52
N THR A 148 2.01 -3.84 -5.27
CA THR A 148 0.77 -4.45 -4.78
C THR A 148 0.39 -5.66 -5.64
N VAL A 149 -0.50 -5.51 -6.60
CA VAL A 149 -0.91 -6.58 -7.53
C VAL A 149 -0.31 -6.28 -8.89
N ARG A 150 0.81 -6.93 -9.22
CA ARG A 150 1.48 -6.78 -10.52
C ARG A 150 0.62 -7.39 -11.64
N GLY A 151 0.72 -6.82 -12.84
CA GLY A 151 -0.16 -7.13 -13.98
C GLY A 151 -1.31 -6.14 -14.14
N TYR A 152 -1.47 -5.21 -13.19
CA TYR A 152 -2.47 -4.14 -13.22
C TYR A 152 -1.81 -2.76 -13.16
N SER A 153 -2.52 -1.74 -13.64
CA SER A 153 -2.07 -0.36 -13.52
C SER A 153 -2.04 0.07 -12.05
N TYR A 154 -1.26 1.10 -11.77
CA TYR A 154 -1.21 1.71 -10.44
C TYR A 154 -2.59 2.19 -10.02
N GLU A 155 -3.04 1.79 -8.82
CA GLU A 155 -4.33 2.16 -8.22
C GLU A 155 -5.54 1.97 -9.15
N SER A 156 -5.59 0.85 -9.89
CA SER A 156 -6.66 0.56 -10.86
C SER A 156 -7.70 -0.46 -10.37
N LEU A 157 -7.45 -1.08 -9.22
CA LEU A 157 -8.29 -2.11 -8.63
C LEU A 157 -9.06 -1.58 -7.42
N GLY A 158 -10.37 -1.70 -7.46
CA GLY A 158 -11.29 -1.25 -6.43
C GLY A 158 -12.71 -1.17 -6.93
N PRO A 159 -13.67 -0.87 -6.05
CA PRO A 159 -15.07 -0.68 -6.39
C PRO A 159 -15.29 0.42 -7.41
N ARG A 160 -16.32 0.24 -8.23
CA ARG A 160 -16.70 1.16 -9.32
C ARG A 160 -18.16 1.55 -9.18
N ASP A 161 -18.48 2.76 -9.63
CA ASP A 161 -19.86 3.22 -9.76
C ASP A 161 -20.61 2.53 -10.90
N ALA A 162 -21.89 2.90 -11.10
CA ALA A 162 -22.74 2.34 -12.15
C ALA A 162 -22.22 2.66 -13.57
N GLU A 163 -21.43 3.70 -13.72
CA GLU A 163 -20.80 4.13 -14.97
C GLU A 163 -19.42 3.48 -15.18
N GLY A 164 -18.98 2.63 -14.25
CA GLY A 164 -17.70 1.90 -14.32
C GLY A 164 -16.47 2.71 -13.88
N ARG A 165 -16.66 3.89 -13.30
CA ARG A 165 -15.57 4.73 -12.78
C ARG A 165 -15.16 4.27 -11.38
N LEU A 166 -13.87 4.26 -11.11
CA LEU A 166 -13.34 3.83 -9.82
C LEU A 166 -13.71 4.82 -8.72
N ILE A 167 -14.26 4.32 -7.61
CA ILE A 167 -14.66 5.12 -6.45
C ILE A 167 -13.88 4.77 -5.18
N GLY A 168 -13.14 3.65 -5.19
CA GLY A 168 -12.44 3.11 -4.02
C GLY A 168 -13.39 2.47 -3.01
N GLY A 169 -12.85 1.59 -2.18
CA GLY A 169 -13.59 0.84 -1.16
C GLY A 169 -13.19 1.19 0.27
N ASP A 170 -13.86 0.56 1.21
CA ASP A 170 -13.59 0.69 2.64
C ASP A 170 -12.82 -0.51 3.23
N VAL A 171 -12.58 -1.55 2.42
CA VAL A 171 -11.78 -2.73 2.75
C VAL A 171 -10.63 -2.87 1.78
N LEU A 172 -9.46 -3.25 2.28
CA LEU A 172 -8.30 -3.65 1.49
C LEU A 172 -7.90 -5.08 1.81
N VAL A 173 -7.66 -5.87 0.76
CA VAL A 173 -7.02 -7.19 0.89
C VAL A 173 -5.95 -7.32 -0.18
N GLU A 174 -4.72 -7.56 0.22
CA GLU A 174 -3.58 -7.81 -0.66
C GLU A 174 -2.76 -8.98 -0.14
N ALA A 175 -2.31 -9.83 -1.03
CA ALA A 175 -1.39 -10.93 -0.73
C ALA A 175 -0.42 -11.13 -1.90
N SER A 176 0.79 -11.54 -1.60
CA SER A 176 1.82 -11.84 -2.60
C SER A 176 2.72 -12.97 -2.10
N ALA A 177 3.08 -13.86 -3.00
CA ALA A 177 4.09 -14.88 -2.80
C ALA A 177 5.12 -14.81 -3.94
N GLU A 178 6.40 -14.76 -3.60
CA GLU A 178 7.51 -14.68 -4.56
C GLU A 178 8.58 -15.68 -4.19
N ALA A 179 9.16 -16.32 -5.19
CA ALA A 179 10.32 -17.20 -5.04
C ALA A 179 11.49 -16.62 -5.84
N ASP A 180 12.57 -16.31 -5.14
CA ASP A 180 13.81 -15.75 -5.65
C ASP A 180 14.90 -16.83 -5.72
N TYR A 181 15.50 -17.06 -6.87
CA TYR A 181 16.63 -17.98 -7.05
C TYR A 181 17.89 -17.24 -7.45
N ALA A 182 18.90 -17.25 -6.57
CA ALA A 182 20.21 -16.62 -6.85
C ALA A 182 20.96 -17.40 -7.92
N LEU A 183 21.32 -16.72 -9.02
CA LEU A 183 22.10 -17.26 -10.13
C LEU A 183 23.61 -17.11 -9.87
N VAL A 184 24.27 -16.25 -10.61
CA VAL A 184 25.69 -15.94 -10.53
C VAL A 184 25.90 -14.48 -10.22
N GLY A 185 26.84 -14.19 -9.32
CA GLY A 185 27.18 -12.83 -8.93
C GLY A 185 26.03 -12.12 -8.24
N ARG A 186 25.51 -11.05 -8.85
CA ARG A 186 24.47 -10.19 -8.29
C ARG A 186 23.08 -10.43 -8.91
N TRP A 187 22.93 -11.44 -9.76
CA TRP A 187 21.69 -11.72 -10.47
C TRP A 187 20.85 -12.76 -9.75
N THR A 188 19.55 -12.53 -9.72
CA THR A 188 18.54 -13.44 -9.15
C THR A 188 17.36 -13.50 -10.11
N LEU A 189 16.83 -14.68 -10.35
CA LEU A 189 15.54 -14.88 -11.01
C LEU A 189 14.44 -14.90 -9.97
N ALA A 190 13.27 -14.42 -10.33
CA ALA A 190 12.08 -14.46 -9.49
C ALA A 190 10.86 -14.91 -10.28
N ILE A 191 9.97 -15.62 -9.60
CA ILE A 191 8.61 -15.88 -10.02
C ILE A 191 7.67 -15.44 -8.89
N PHE A 192 6.49 -14.97 -9.24
CA PHE A 192 5.56 -14.47 -8.23
C PHE A 192 4.10 -14.68 -8.61
N PHE A 193 3.27 -14.65 -7.58
CA PHE A 193 1.82 -14.59 -7.67
C PHE A 193 1.30 -13.55 -6.68
N ASP A 194 0.47 -12.64 -7.18
CA ASP A 194 -0.14 -11.56 -6.41
C ASP A 194 -1.67 -11.68 -6.49
N ALA A 195 -2.36 -11.33 -5.41
CA ALA A 195 -3.81 -11.23 -5.37
C ALA A 195 -4.22 -10.07 -4.47
N GLY A 196 -5.23 -9.30 -4.87
CA GLY A 196 -5.73 -8.21 -4.04
C GLY A 196 -6.81 -7.38 -4.71
N ASN A 197 -7.53 -6.63 -3.90
CA ASN A 197 -8.51 -5.65 -4.35
C ASN A 197 -8.86 -4.66 -3.21
N GLY A 198 -9.32 -3.45 -3.59
CA GLY A 198 -10.19 -2.64 -2.76
C GLY A 198 -11.61 -3.19 -2.84
N LEU A 199 -12.34 -3.24 -1.74
CA LEU A 199 -13.66 -3.86 -1.64
C LEU A 199 -14.59 -2.98 -0.80
N ASP A 200 -15.90 -3.08 -1.03
CA ASP A 200 -16.93 -2.49 -0.15
C ASP A 200 -17.31 -3.42 1.00
N SER A 201 -17.07 -4.73 0.86
CA SER A 201 -17.39 -5.72 1.87
C SER A 201 -16.48 -6.95 1.79
N LEU A 202 -16.16 -7.52 2.93
CA LEU A 202 -15.50 -8.84 2.98
C LEU A 202 -16.44 -9.99 2.55
N ALA A 203 -17.75 -9.78 2.53
CA ALA A 203 -18.71 -10.79 2.06
C ALA A 203 -18.58 -11.03 0.54
N ASP A 204 -18.17 -10.01 -0.21
CA ASP A 204 -18.01 -10.05 -1.67
C ASP A 204 -16.51 -10.10 -2.04
N LEU A 205 -15.77 -11.03 -1.46
CA LEU A 205 -14.33 -11.15 -1.63
C LEU A 205 -13.97 -11.54 -3.08
N SER A 206 -13.87 -10.53 -3.95
CA SER A 206 -13.42 -10.67 -5.33
C SER A 206 -12.01 -10.10 -5.45
N LEU A 207 -11.00 -10.98 -5.52
CA LEU A 207 -9.60 -10.60 -5.64
C LEU A 207 -9.13 -10.70 -7.08
N ALA A 208 -8.61 -9.60 -7.61
CA ALA A 208 -7.86 -9.61 -8.85
C ALA A 208 -6.52 -10.34 -8.64
N ARG A 209 -6.12 -11.14 -9.62
CA ARG A 209 -4.95 -12.01 -9.55
C ARG A 209 -3.95 -11.66 -10.64
N GLY A 210 -2.66 -11.69 -10.29
CA GLY A 210 -1.59 -11.50 -11.23
C GLY A 210 -0.45 -12.45 -10.97
N ALA A 211 0.25 -12.86 -12.03
CA ALA A 211 1.45 -13.68 -11.91
C ALA A 211 2.49 -13.22 -12.91
N GLY A 212 3.75 -13.56 -12.63
CA GLY A 212 4.82 -13.18 -13.52
C GLY A 212 6.17 -13.71 -13.10
N ALA A 213 7.17 -13.26 -13.85
CA ALA A 213 8.56 -13.56 -13.60
C ALA A 213 9.41 -12.31 -13.79
N GLY A 214 10.58 -12.29 -13.19
CA GLY A 214 11.46 -11.15 -13.33
C GLY A 214 12.90 -11.44 -12.93
N VAL A 215 13.71 -10.41 -13.06
CA VAL A 215 15.11 -10.42 -12.66
C VAL A 215 15.37 -9.40 -11.57
N ARG A 216 16.31 -9.72 -10.72
CA ARG A 216 16.78 -8.88 -9.61
C ARG A 216 18.25 -8.65 -9.78
N TRP A 217 18.68 -7.41 -9.73
CA TRP A 217 20.09 -7.05 -9.70
C TRP A 217 20.43 -6.39 -8.37
N LEU A 218 21.29 -7.05 -7.60
CA LEU A 218 21.63 -6.61 -6.25
C LEU A 218 22.60 -5.44 -6.30
N THR A 219 22.19 -4.29 -5.79
CA THR A 219 23.02 -3.11 -5.56
C THR A 219 23.37 -2.94 -4.07
N PRO A 220 24.33 -2.09 -3.70
CA PRO A 220 24.65 -1.84 -2.29
C PRO A 220 23.50 -1.27 -1.46
N VAL A 221 22.52 -0.62 -2.09
CA VAL A 221 21.38 0.04 -1.45
C VAL A 221 20.06 -0.72 -1.61
N GLY A 222 20.11 -1.93 -2.15
CA GLY A 222 18.96 -2.80 -2.37
C GLY A 222 18.84 -3.28 -3.83
N PRO A 223 17.98 -4.27 -4.09
CA PRO A 223 17.80 -4.81 -5.42
C PRO A 223 17.04 -3.85 -6.35
N ILE A 224 17.47 -3.79 -7.60
CA ILE A 224 16.67 -3.33 -8.73
C ILE A 224 15.90 -4.54 -9.25
N ARG A 225 14.59 -4.42 -9.41
CA ARG A 225 13.68 -5.48 -9.86
C ARG A 225 13.03 -5.07 -11.17
N LEU A 226 13.11 -5.95 -12.16
CA LEU A 226 12.40 -5.82 -13.42
C LEU A 226 11.51 -7.05 -13.56
N ASP A 227 10.20 -6.84 -13.57
CA ASP A 227 9.17 -7.88 -13.63
C ASP A 227 8.35 -7.76 -14.91
N ILE A 228 7.97 -8.90 -15.45
CA ILE A 228 6.94 -9.03 -16.48
C ILE A 228 5.78 -9.77 -15.83
N ALA A 229 4.59 -9.17 -15.86
CA ALA A 229 3.41 -9.67 -15.17
C ALA A 229 2.19 -9.68 -16.08
N TYR A 230 1.32 -10.66 -15.85
CA TYR A 230 0.02 -10.82 -16.48
C TYR A 230 -1.08 -10.76 -15.42
N GLY A 231 -2.11 -9.94 -15.66
CA GLY A 231 -3.29 -9.82 -14.82
C GLY A 231 -4.42 -10.70 -15.36
N PHE A 232 -4.82 -11.74 -14.60
CA PHE A 232 -5.79 -12.73 -15.04
C PHE A 232 -7.21 -12.19 -15.19
N ASP A 233 -7.55 -11.17 -14.44
CA ASP A 233 -8.89 -10.58 -14.38
C ASP A 233 -8.91 -9.17 -15.00
N ALA A 234 -7.86 -8.79 -15.76
CA ALA A 234 -7.75 -7.50 -16.41
C ALA A 234 -8.70 -7.42 -17.64
N PRO A 235 -9.35 -6.26 -17.88
CA PRO A 235 -10.20 -6.09 -19.06
C PRO A 235 -9.45 -6.19 -20.40
N SER A 236 -8.17 -5.83 -20.40
CA SER A 236 -7.22 -6.03 -21.51
C SER A 236 -6.22 -7.10 -21.08
N GLU A 237 -6.01 -8.11 -21.89
CA GLU A 237 -5.02 -9.18 -21.67
C GLU A 237 -3.58 -8.65 -21.89
N ASP A 238 -3.22 -7.56 -21.22
CA ASP A 238 -1.95 -6.90 -21.43
C ASP A 238 -0.89 -7.41 -20.46
N ILE A 239 0.25 -7.79 -21.03
CA ILE A 239 1.48 -8.01 -20.27
C ILE A 239 2.03 -6.65 -19.85
N ARG A 240 2.32 -6.51 -18.56
CA ARG A 240 2.87 -5.27 -17.99
C ARG A 240 4.30 -5.48 -17.51
N ILE A 241 5.10 -4.43 -17.71
CA ILE A 241 6.48 -4.36 -17.21
C ILE A 241 6.47 -3.48 -15.96
N HIS A 242 7.07 -3.98 -14.89
CA HIS A 242 7.20 -3.31 -13.60
C HIS A 242 8.66 -3.13 -13.25
N LEU A 243 9.04 -1.91 -12.87
CA LEU A 243 10.40 -1.58 -12.43
C LEU A 243 10.35 -1.02 -11.01
N THR A 244 11.01 -1.70 -10.07
CA THR A 244 11.09 -1.25 -8.68
C THR A 244 12.52 -1.25 -8.17
N PHE A 245 12.77 -0.39 -7.18
CA PHE A 245 14.06 -0.24 -6.52
C PHE A 245 13.86 -0.08 -5.01
N GLY A 246 14.78 -0.63 -4.23
CA GLY A 246 14.82 -0.46 -2.78
C GLY A 246 14.96 -1.77 -2.00
N PRO A 247 15.12 -1.68 -0.68
CA PRO A 247 15.28 -2.84 0.19
C PRO A 247 14.03 -3.71 0.26
N ASP A 248 14.21 -4.95 0.71
CA ASP A 248 13.12 -5.93 0.83
C ASP A 248 12.30 -5.73 2.11
N ILE A 249 12.86 -5.17 3.19
CA ILE A 249 12.21 -4.97 4.51
C ILE A 249 12.41 -3.54 5.01
#